data_df895862c706c8d04ca45432ede40d3f
#
_entry.id   df895862c706c8d04ca45432ede40d3f
#
_cell.length_a   1.000
_cell.length_b   1.000
_cell.length_c   1.000
_cell.angle_alpha   90.00
_cell.angle_beta   90.00
_cell.angle_gamma   90.00
#
_symmetry.space_group_name_H-M   'P 1'
#
loop_
_entity.id
_entity.type
_entity.pdbx_description
1 polymer ?
#
loop_
_entity_poly.entity_id
_entity_poly.type
_entity_poly.pdbx_seq_one_letter_code
_entity_poly.pdbx_strand_id
1 'polypeptide(L)'
;MSIIKPHSLDEIIIDCLKNGEKESPSLLYEVQSIRTHITKQGFYAALRKLRSEEIVTIRKKTVALNTSWIRDLQSLAETMSHVYLGKNASFDLLSLNDKESASFVFSTTVALDVFWGHSQNIFFYNTSAETPIYCYDPHYWIYVARKEIEQKLLDDITKNNRQFLIVVGGVTPLDRLTKKDFNDYHVQYHIEKLYEKDNYYFTVIGDYITEVFMNENTTKRLEELYLKYTTICPELLAEFHKLLTDKRKHRIKISRNAVKAEKMKKKLRKYFYIKK
;
A
#
# COMPACT_ATOMS: atom_id res chain seq x y z
N MET A 1 -17.07 6.23 14.47
CA MET A 1 -15.62 6.20 14.80
C MET A 1 -14.85 6.23 13.49
N SER A 2 -14.02 7.23 13.25
CA SER A 2 -13.16 7.30 12.06
C SER A 2 -11.80 6.72 12.40
N ILE A 3 -11.55 5.46 12.00
CA ILE A 3 -10.28 4.76 12.27
C ILE A 3 -9.09 5.43 11.53
N ILE A 4 -9.36 6.24 10.50
CA ILE A 4 -8.34 6.80 9.59
C ILE A 4 -8.04 8.27 9.86
N LYS A 5 -8.96 9.02 10.48
CA LYS A 5 -8.79 10.45 10.84
C LYS A 5 -9.46 10.72 12.16
N PRO A 6 -8.67 11.00 13.20
CA PRO A 6 -9.23 11.35 14.48
C PRO A 6 -9.97 12.69 14.39
N HIS A 7 -11.28 12.69 14.67
CA HIS A 7 -12.12 13.87 14.72
C HIS A 7 -12.55 14.21 16.16
N SER A 8 -12.68 13.20 17.01
CA SER A 8 -13.01 13.34 18.43
C SER A 8 -11.76 13.36 19.31
N LEU A 9 -11.89 13.84 20.53
CA LEU A 9 -10.83 13.81 21.52
C LEU A 9 -10.38 12.36 21.81
N ASP A 10 -11.32 11.44 21.91
CA ASP A 10 -11.07 10.02 22.16
C ASP A 10 -10.21 9.41 21.03
N GLU A 11 -10.54 9.72 19.78
CA GLU A 11 -9.79 9.24 18.60
C GLU A 11 -8.37 9.84 18.53
N ILE A 12 -8.19 11.11 18.94
CA ILE A 12 -6.86 11.75 19.01
C ILE A 12 -6.00 11.06 20.06
N ILE A 13 -6.58 10.75 21.24
CA ILE A 13 -5.86 10.02 22.30
C ILE A 13 -5.41 8.63 21.82
N ILE A 14 -6.31 7.89 21.18
CA ILE A 14 -6.01 6.58 20.61
C ILE A 14 -4.89 6.68 19.54
N ASP A 15 -4.95 7.68 18.66
CA ASP A 15 -3.93 7.92 17.64
C ASP A 15 -2.56 8.25 18.24
N CYS A 16 -2.51 9.04 19.30
CA CYS A 16 -1.27 9.32 20.03
C CYS A 16 -0.65 8.07 20.69
N LEU A 17 -1.48 7.07 21.03
CA LEU A 17 -1.04 5.83 21.68
C LEU A 17 -0.70 4.70 20.70
N LYS A 18 -0.92 4.87 19.41
CA LYS A 18 -0.66 3.81 18.41
C LYS A 18 0.79 3.34 18.34
N ASN A 19 1.74 4.19 18.73
CA ASN A 19 3.17 3.90 18.69
C ASN A 19 3.73 3.46 20.05
N GLY A 20 2.87 3.22 21.05
CA GLY A 20 3.26 2.74 22.37
C GLY A 20 2.64 3.52 23.53
N GLU A 21 2.93 3.04 24.72
CA GLU A 21 2.46 3.66 25.97
C GLU A 21 3.13 5.02 26.23
N LYS A 22 2.39 5.92 26.93
CA LYS A 22 2.88 7.26 27.27
C LYS A 22 2.47 7.65 28.69
N GLU A 23 3.27 8.50 29.33
CA GLU A 23 2.83 9.12 30.57
C GLU A 23 1.69 10.12 30.33
N SER A 24 0.70 10.17 31.21
CA SER A 24 -0.48 11.03 31.08
C SER A 24 -0.15 12.52 30.83
N PRO A 25 0.89 13.14 31.50
CA PRO A 25 1.26 14.52 31.19
C PRO A 25 1.82 14.71 29.79
N SER A 26 2.66 13.78 29.30
CA SER A 26 3.25 13.81 27.95
C SER A 26 2.17 13.61 26.88
N LEU A 27 1.25 12.68 27.15
CA LEU A 27 0.10 12.43 26.27
C LEU A 27 -0.80 13.66 26.18
N LEU A 28 -1.09 14.35 27.30
CA LEU A 28 -1.86 15.59 27.31
C LEU A 28 -1.20 16.67 26.45
N TYR A 29 0.12 16.85 26.59
CA TYR A 29 0.88 17.83 25.80
C TYR A 29 0.78 17.53 24.29
N GLU A 30 0.94 16.28 23.90
CA GLU A 30 0.85 15.86 22.49
C GLU A 30 -0.57 16.06 21.93
N VAL A 31 -1.60 15.69 22.69
CA VAL A 31 -3.01 15.90 22.31
C VAL A 31 -3.33 17.38 22.16
N GLN A 32 -2.78 18.24 23.05
CA GLN A 32 -2.94 19.70 22.95
C GLN A 32 -2.19 20.31 21.76
N SER A 33 -1.08 19.72 21.32
CA SER A 33 -0.38 20.16 20.10
C SER A 33 -1.18 19.89 18.82
N ILE A 34 -2.02 18.85 18.83
CA ILE A 34 -2.90 18.50 17.71
C ILE A 34 -4.19 19.34 17.74
N ARG A 35 -4.71 19.62 18.96
CA ARG A 35 -5.95 20.35 19.16
C ARG A 35 -5.82 21.30 20.36
N THR A 36 -5.58 22.58 20.09
CA THR A 36 -5.17 23.61 21.04
C THR A 36 -6.17 23.97 22.15
N HIS A 37 -7.47 23.69 21.98
CA HIS A 37 -8.52 24.08 22.94
C HIS A 37 -8.90 22.98 23.95
N ILE A 38 -8.07 21.95 24.09
CA ILE A 38 -8.37 20.86 25.04
C ILE A 38 -7.94 21.25 26.46
N THR A 39 -8.94 21.29 27.36
CA THR A 39 -8.68 21.51 28.78
C THR A 39 -8.15 20.24 29.44
N LYS A 40 -7.34 20.41 30.49
CA LYS A 40 -6.85 19.28 31.30
C LYS A 40 -8.02 18.45 31.86
N GLN A 41 -9.12 19.08 32.27
CA GLN A 41 -10.30 18.40 32.80
C GLN A 41 -10.97 17.56 31.69
N GLY A 42 -11.14 18.11 30.49
CA GLY A 42 -11.72 17.40 29.33
C GLY A 42 -10.87 16.18 28.92
N PHE A 43 -9.54 16.33 28.89
CA PHE A 43 -8.64 15.23 28.61
C PHE A 43 -8.77 14.08 29.63
N TYR A 44 -8.76 14.36 30.94
CA TYR A 44 -8.91 13.29 31.92
C TYR A 44 -10.32 12.71 31.97
N ALA A 45 -11.35 13.47 31.57
CA ALA A 45 -12.70 12.93 31.38
C ALA A 45 -12.72 11.91 30.21
N ALA A 46 -12.09 12.25 29.09
CA ALA A 46 -11.95 11.33 27.96
C ALA A 46 -11.16 10.07 28.33
N LEU A 47 -10.05 10.22 29.06
CA LEU A 47 -9.28 9.04 29.54
C LEU A 47 -10.11 8.13 30.45
N ARG A 48 -10.92 8.69 31.35
CA ARG A 48 -11.82 7.87 32.21
C ARG A 48 -12.84 7.13 31.38
N LYS A 49 -13.42 7.78 30.37
CA LYS A 49 -14.36 7.17 29.42
C LYS A 49 -13.68 6.03 28.66
N LEU A 50 -12.56 6.28 28.00
CA LEU A 50 -11.82 5.25 27.26
C LEU A 50 -11.39 4.07 28.15
N ARG A 51 -11.09 4.32 29.43
CA ARG A 51 -10.81 3.26 30.41
C ARG A 51 -12.07 2.46 30.75
N SER A 52 -13.22 3.11 30.92
CA SER A 52 -14.49 2.42 31.22
C SER A 52 -14.99 1.62 30.03
N GLU A 53 -14.63 1.99 28.82
CA GLU A 53 -14.88 1.27 27.57
C GLU A 53 -13.80 0.20 27.26
N GLU A 54 -12.87 -0.02 28.19
CA GLU A 54 -11.75 -0.98 28.08
C GLU A 54 -10.82 -0.73 26.86
N ILE A 55 -10.85 0.46 26.28
CA ILE A 55 -10.01 0.86 25.15
C ILE A 55 -8.57 1.15 25.61
N VAL A 56 -8.42 1.76 26.78
CA VAL A 56 -7.11 2.05 27.38
C VAL A 56 -6.96 1.42 28.75
N THR A 57 -5.73 1.11 29.11
CA THR A 57 -5.32 0.75 30.47
C THR A 57 -4.48 1.86 31.05
N ILE A 58 -4.66 2.13 32.36
CA ILE A 58 -3.87 3.14 33.10
C ILE A 58 -3.22 2.44 34.27
N ARG A 59 -1.88 2.40 34.26
CA ARG A 59 -1.08 1.87 35.37
C ARG A 59 -0.21 2.98 35.93
N LYS A 60 -0.49 3.39 37.16
CA LYS A 60 0.13 4.58 37.77
C LYS A 60 -0.17 5.83 36.94
N LYS A 61 0.82 6.38 36.24
CA LYS A 61 0.67 7.54 35.36
C LYS A 61 0.77 7.16 33.86
N THR A 62 1.09 5.90 33.54
CA THR A 62 1.26 5.40 32.17
C THR A 62 -0.05 4.99 31.61
N VAL A 63 -0.36 5.45 30.42
CA VAL A 63 -1.54 5.13 29.60
C VAL A 63 -1.09 4.29 28.42
N ALA A 64 -1.76 3.17 28.20
CA ALA A 64 -1.52 2.29 27.06
C ALA A 64 -2.84 1.85 26.44
N LEU A 65 -2.83 1.47 25.17
CA LEU A 65 -3.98 0.77 24.56
C LEU A 65 -4.16 -0.60 25.22
N ASN A 66 -5.42 -1.00 25.44
CA ASN A 66 -5.73 -2.31 25.98
C ASN A 66 -5.49 -3.40 24.93
N THR A 67 -4.69 -4.38 25.24
CA THR A 67 -4.37 -5.49 24.31
C THR A 67 -5.61 -6.33 23.96
N SER A 68 -6.60 -6.45 24.85
CA SER A 68 -7.87 -7.09 24.53
C SER A 68 -8.61 -6.34 23.44
N TRP A 69 -8.76 -5.03 23.60
CA TRP A 69 -9.38 -4.17 22.58
C TRP A 69 -8.67 -4.22 21.21
N ILE A 70 -7.31 -4.27 21.23
CA ILE A 70 -6.54 -4.44 19.97
C ILE A 70 -6.87 -5.78 19.29
N ARG A 71 -6.99 -6.88 20.07
CA ARG A 71 -7.39 -8.19 19.53
C ARG A 71 -8.81 -8.18 18.97
N ASP A 72 -9.74 -7.51 19.65
CA ASP A 72 -11.13 -7.39 19.20
C ASP A 72 -11.21 -6.61 17.88
N LEU A 73 -10.43 -5.52 17.72
CA LEU A 73 -10.29 -4.81 16.46
C LEU A 73 -9.70 -5.69 15.34
N GLN A 74 -8.69 -6.48 15.66
CA GLN A 74 -8.09 -7.42 14.72
C GLN A 74 -9.11 -8.47 14.28
N SER A 75 -9.80 -9.09 15.22
CA SER A 75 -10.85 -10.08 14.93
C SER A 75 -12.00 -9.50 14.11
N LEU A 76 -12.42 -8.25 14.42
CA LEU A 76 -13.41 -7.53 13.62
C LEU A 76 -12.92 -7.30 12.19
N ALA A 77 -11.68 -6.82 12.03
CA ALA A 77 -11.09 -6.59 10.73
C ALA A 77 -10.95 -7.90 9.91
N GLU A 78 -10.55 -9.00 10.56
CA GLU A 78 -10.48 -10.34 9.95
C GLU A 78 -11.86 -10.82 9.50
N THR A 79 -12.88 -10.68 10.36
CA THR A 79 -14.27 -11.04 10.04
C THR A 79 -14.79 -10.22 8.85
N MET A 80 -14.58 -8.91 8.88
CA MET A 80 -14.96 -8.02 7.77
C MET A 80 -14.21 -8.38 6.48
N SER A 81 -12.92 -8.68 6.59
CA SER A 81 -12.10 -9.13 5.47
C SER A 81 -12.62 -10.43 4.89
N HIS A 82 -12.98 -11.39 5.74
CA HIS A 82 -13.57 -12.67 5.31
C HIS A 82 -14.90 -12.45 4.56
N VAL A 83 -15.75 -11.56 5.06
CA VAL A 83 -17.07 -11.28 4.46
C VAL A 83 -16.95 -10.45 3.18
N TYR A 84 -16.12 -9.40 3.17
CA TYR A 84 -16.05 -8.43 2.08
C TYR A 84 -14.91 -8.69 1.08
N LEU A 85 -13.91 -9.48 1.44
CA LEU A 85 -12.76 -9.82 0.61
C LEU A 85 -12.63 -11.33 0.34
N GLY A 86 -13.46 -12.16 0.99
CA GLY A 86 -13.52 -13.60 0.78
C GLY A 86 -14.34 -14.00 -0.45
N LYS A 87 -14.34 -15.31 -0.79
CA LYS A 87 -14.99 -15.86 -2.00
C LYS A 87 -16.49 -15.56 -2.15
N ASN A 88 -17.18 -15.14 -1.10
CA ASN A 88 -18.63 -14.83 -1.09
C ASN A 88 -18.92 -13.32 -1.03
N ALA A 89 -17.91 -12.47 -1.15
CA ALA A 89 -18.09 -11.03 -1.12
C ALA A 89 -18.69 -10.53 -2.43
N SER A 90 -19.60 -9.56 -2.34
CA SER A 90 -20.11 -8.82 -3.52
C SER A 90 -19.02 -8.07 -4.31
N PHE A 91 -17.80 -8.04 -3.79
CA PHE A 91 -16.56 -7.52 -4.39
C PHE A 91 -15.49 -8.61 -4.57
N ASP A 92 -15.90 -9.85 -4.80
CA ASP A 92 -14.93 -10.91 -5.11
C ASP A 92 -14.29 -10.64 -6.48
N LEU A 93 -13.04 -10.17 -6.44
CA LEU A 93 -12.26 -9.89 -7.65
C LEU A 93 -12.06 -11.14 -8.50
N LEU A 94 -12.17 -12.34 -7.91
CA LEU A 94 -12.06 -13.62 -8.62
C LEU A 94 -13.35 -13.99 -9.35
N SER A 95 -14.49 -13.42 -8.96
CA SER A 95 -15.79 -13.66 -9.62
C SER A 95 -15.98 -12.89 -10.92
N LEU A 96 -15.05 -11.99 -11.29
CA LEU A 96 -15.11 -11.29 -12.55
C LEU A 96 -15.14 -12.28 -13.73
N ASN A 97 -16.16 -12.17 -14.57
CA ASN A 97 -16.24 -12.90 -15.83
C ASN A 97 -15.27 -12.32 -16.87
N ASP A 98 -15.01 -13.05 -17.95
CA ASP A 98 -14.18 -12.51 -19.03
C ASP A 98 -14.78 -11.22 -19.59
N LYS A 99 -13.92 -10.19 -19.77
CA LYS A 99 -14.25 -8.81 -20.17
C LYS A 99 -14.97 -7.95 -19.12
N GLU A 100 -15.23 -8.47 -17.92
CA GLU A 100 -15.73 -7.65 -16.81
C GLU A 100 -14.61 -6.84 -16.13
N SER A 101 -15.01 -5.77 -15.47
CA SER A 101 -14.08 -4.91 -14.71
C SER A 101 -14.75 -4.19 -13.56
N ALA A 102 -13.98 -3.98 -12.49
CA ALA A 102 -14.32 -3.13 -11.37
C ALA A 102 -13.34 -1.94 -11.28
N SER A 103 -13.84 -0.78 -10.86
CA SER A 103 -13.02 0.42 -10.70
C SER A 103 -13.19 0.99 -9.30
N PHE A 104 -12.09 1.40 -8.70
CA PHE A 104 -12.02 1.93 -7.34
C PHE A 104 -11.27 3.26 -7.35
N VAL A 105 -11.67 4.18 -6.47
CA VAL A 105 -11.06 5.50 -6.33
C VAL A 105 -10.56 5.68 -4.90
N PHE A 106 -9.33 6.11 -4.76
CA PHE A 106 -8.67 6.33 -3.47
C PHE A 106 -8.28 7.78 -3.31
N SER A 107 -8.33 8.28 -2.08
CA SER A 107 -8.03 9.68 -1.75
C SER A 107 -6.56 9.95 -1.42
N THR A 108 -5.74 8.91 -1.32
CA THR A 108 -4.28 8.99 -1.08
C THR A 108 -3.57 7.86 -1.81
N THR A 109 -2.29 8.05 -2.11
CA THR A 109 -1.46 6.99 -2.71
C THR A 109 -1.27 5.81 -1.76
N VAL A 110 -1.20 6.05 -0.44
CA VAL A 110 -1.11 4.96 0.57
C VAL A 110 -2.33 4.04 0.50
N ALA A 111 -3.54 4.61 0.45
CA ALA A 111 -4.76 3.80 0.39
C ALA A 111 -4.87 3.01 -0.93
N LEU A 112 -4.49 3.63 -2.05
CA LEU A 112 -4.38 2.96 -3.35
C LEU A 112 -3.42 1.78 -3.28
N ASP A 113 -2.22 2.00 -2.74
CA ASP A 113 -1.14 1.03 -2.69
C ASP A 113 -1.46 -0.19 -1.81
N VAL A 114 -2.08 0.03 -0.65
CA VAL A 114 -2.58 -1.06 0.22
C VAL A 114 -3.59 -1.93 -0.54
N PHE A 115 -4.54 -1.31 -1.25
CA PHE A 115 -5.52 -2.05 -2.04
C PHE A 115 -4.88 -2.75 -3.24
N TRP A 116 -3.92 -2.10 -3.90
CA TRP A 116 -3.18 -2.69 -5.03
C TRP A 116 -2.42 -3.95 -4.60
N GLY A 117 -1.63 -3.86 -3.53
CA GLY A 117 -0.92 -5.02 -2.98
C GLY A 117 -1.87 -6.14 -2.55
N HIS A 118 -3.00 -5.80 -1.90
CA HIS A 118 -4.01 -6.76 -1.51
C HIS A 118 -4.62 -7.49 -2.73
N SER A 119 -5.01 -6.75 -3.77
CA SER A 119 -5.55 -7.34 -5.00
C SER A 119 -4.54 -8.25 -5.71
N GLN A 120 -3.27 -7.87 -5.73
CA GLN A 120 -2.20 -8.71 -6.28
C GLN A 120 -2.04 -10.01 -5.50
N ASN A 121 -2.10 -9.97 -4.15
CA ASN A 121 -2.05 -11.17 -3.32
C ASN A 121 -3.21 -12.11 -3.60
N ILE A 122 -4.45 -11.59 -3.78
CA ILE A 122 -5.60 -12.41 -4.16
C ILE A 122 -5.30 -13.17 -5.45
N PHE A 123 -4.83 -12.50 -6.50
CA PHE A 123 -4.52 -13.16 -7.78
C PHE A 123 -3.30 -14.06 -7.68
N PHE A 124 -2.29 -13.69 -6.90
CA PHE A 124 -1.10 -14.49 -6.66
C PHE A 124 -1.44 -15.87 -6.09
N TYR A 125 -2.26 -15.92 -5.03
CA TYR A 125 -2.60 -17.18 -4.38
C TYR A 125 -3.70 -17.99 -5.10
N ASN A 126 -4.42 -17.38 -6.03
CA ASN A 126 -5.50 -18.05 -6.77
C ASN A 126 -5.17 -18.37 -8.24
N THR A 127 -3.93 -18.16 -8.66
CA THR A 127 -3.42 -18.57 -9.98
C THR A 127 -2.26 -19.56 -9.81
N SER A 128 -2.00 -20.37 -10.85
CA SER A 128 -0.91 -21.35 -10.81
C SER A 128 0.43 -20.70 -10.49
N ALA A 129 1.27 -21.38 -9.69
CA ALA A 129 2.63 -20.94 -9.38
C ALA A 129 3.53 -20.79 -10.63
N GLU A 130 3.21 -21.50 -11.72
CA GLU A 130 3.91 -21.37 -13.00
C GLU A 130 3.53 -20.10 -13.79
N THR A 131 2.46 -19.38 -13.35
CA THR A 131 2.01 -18.16 -14.03
C THR A 131 2.90 -16.99 -13.64
N PRO A 132 3.70 -16.42 -14.55
CA PRO A 132 4.51 -15.25 -14.24
C PRO A 132 3.64 -14.02 -13.95
N ILE A 133 4.19 -13.13 -13.10
CA ILE A 133 3.62 -11.80 -12.83
C ILE A 133 4.33 -10.81 -13.76
N TYR A 134 3.57 -10.11 -14.58
CA TYR A 134 4.10 -9.08 -15.48
C TYR A 134 3.70 -7.70 -14.98
N CYS A 135 4.69 -6.81 -14.82
CA CYS A 135 4.47 -5.45 -14.37
C CYS A 135 5.05 -4.43 -15.34
N TYR A 136 4.40 -3.28 -15.43
CA TYR A 136 4.94 -2.07 -16.03
C TYR A 136 4.71 -0.89 -15.08
N ASP A 137 5.78 -0.23 -14.72
CA ASP A 137 5.76 0.97 -13.89
C ASP A 137 6.59 2.06 -14.58
N PRO A 138 6.13 3.31 -14.66
CA PRO A 138 6.99 4.43 -15.06
C PRO A 138 8.22 4.54 -14.16
N HIS A 139 8.04 4.43 -12.85
CA HIS A 139 9.08 4.28 -11.83
C HIS A 139 8.65 3.25 -10.80
N TYR A 140 9.57 2.38 -10.35
CA TYR A 140 9.26 1.41 -9.31
C TYR A 140 9.37 2.05 -7.91
N TRP A 141 8.55 3.09 -7.69
CA TRP A 141 8.58 3.94 -6.51
C TRP A 141 8.21 3.19 -5.22
N ILE A 142 7.40 2.15 -5.30
CA ILE A 142 7.02 1.30 -4.16
C ILE A 142 8.29 0.72 -3.51
N TYR A 143 9.19 0.19 -4.32
CA TYR A 143 10.47 -0.35 -3.85
C TYR A 143 11.33 0.71 -3.16
N VAL A 144 11.42 1.92 -3.74
CA VAL A 144 12.19 3.02 -3.14
C VAL A 144 11.58 3.48 -1.82
N ALA A 145 10.24 3.61 -1.77
CA ALA A 145 9.54 4.13 -0.60
C ALA A 145 9.43 3.12 0.56
N ARG A 146 9.42 1.81 0.28
CA ARG A 146 9.13 0.74 1.26
C ARG A 146 9.93 -0.52 0.99
N LYS A 147 11.23 -0.39 0.79
CA LYS A 147 12.15 -1.46 0.38
C LYS A 147 11.97 -2.77 1.16
N GLU A 148 11.88 -2.69 2.49
CA GLU A 148 11.76 -3.89 3.34
C GLU A 148 10.47 -4.67 3.13
N ILE A 149 9.35 -3.98 2.87
CA ILE A 149 8.05 -4.61 2.64
C ILE A 149 8.05 -5.26 1.25
N GLU A 150 8.55 -4.54 0.27
CA GLU A 150 8.61 -5.01 -1.11
C GLU A 150 9.58 -6.19 -1.25
N GLN A 151 10.71 -6.17 -0.54
CA GLN A 151 11.65 -7.28 -0.52
C GLN A 151 11.00 -8.57 0.02
N LYS A 152 10.18 -8.47 1.08
CA LYS A 152 9.44 -9.65 1.59
C LYS A 152 8.49 -10.23 0.55
N LEU A 153 7.79 -9.37 -0.21
CA LEU A 153 6.91 -9.82 -1.29
C LEU A 153 7.72 -10.56 -2.37
N LEU A 154 8.86 -10.01 -2.76
CA LEU A 154 9.74 -10.62 -3.77
C LEU A 154 10.34 -11.95 -3.28
N ASP A 155 10.71 -12.02 -2.00
CA ASP A 155 11.17 -13.26 -1.36
C ASP A 155 10.06 -14.33 -1.38
N ASP A 156 8.81 -13.97 -1.11
CA ASP A 156 7.68 -14.89 -1.15
C ASP A 156 7.38 -15.36 -2.59
N ILE A 157 7.50 -14.48 -3.57
CA ILE A 157 7.41 -14.83 -5.00
C ILE A 157 8.47 -15.87 -5.37
N THR A 158 9.71 -15.63 -4.96
CA THR A 158 10.87 -16.53 -5.20
C THR A 158 10.68 -17.88 -4.50
N LYS A 159 10.28 -17.90 -3.22
CA LYS A 159 10.00 -19.12 -2.45
C LYS A 159 8.90 -19.97 -3.10
N ASN A 160 7.91 -19.35 -3.74
CA ASN A 160 6.86 -20.04 -4.48
C ASN A 160 7.28 -20.42 -5.90
N ASN A 161 8.58 -20.31 -6.25
CA ASN A 161 9.12 -20.62 -7.58
C ASN A 161 8.42 -19.88 -8.73
N ARG A 162 7.94 -18.66 -8.46
CA ARG A 162 7.20 -17.82 -9.39
C ARG A 162 8.12 -16.75 -9.97
N GLN A 163 7.83 -16.30 -11.18
CA GLN A 163 8.58 -15.21 -11.81
C GLN A 163 7.84 -13.87 -11.65
N PHE A 164 8.57 -12.83 -11.26
CA PHE A 164 8.16 -11.43 -11.25
C PHE A 164 8.96 -10.67 -12.31
N LEU A 165 8.29 -10.17 -13.31
CA LEU A 165 8.87 -9.63 -14.54
C LEU A 165 8.42 -8.19 -14.70
N ILE A 166 9.28 -7.22 -14.35
CA ILE A 166 8.94 -5.81 -14.35
C ILE A 166 9.70 -5.02 -15.40
N VAL A 167 8.98 -4.28 -16.23
CA VAL A 167 9.55 -3.23 -17.10
C VAL A 167 9.30 -1.88 -16.46
N VAL A 168 10.36 -1.10 -16.28
CA VAL A 168 10.31 0.26 -15.73
C VAL A 168 10.61 1.26 -16.83
N GLY A 169 9.73 2.27 -16.95
CA GLY A 169 9.84 3.28 -18.00
C GLY A 169 10.89 4.35 -17.74
N GLY A 170 11.24 4.58 -16.47
CA GLY A 170 12.21 5.59 -16.04
C GLY A 170 13.64 5.18 -16.30
N VAL A 171 14.49 6.20 -16.57
CA VAL A 171 15.92 6.00 -16.86
C VAL A 171 16.83 6.79 -15.90
N THR A 172 16.26 7.27 -14.78
CA THR A 172 16.98 8.09 -13.80
C THR A 172 18.02 7.28 -13.03
N PRO A 173 18.94 7.93 -12.29
CA PRO A 173 19.86 7.21 -11.41
C PRO A 173 19.17 6.31 -10.36
N LEU A 174 18.01 6.73 -9.82
CA LEU A 174 17.24 5.91 -8.87
C LEU A 174 16.67 4.65 -9.51
N ASP A 175 16.16 4.71 -10.77
CA ASP A 175 15.69 3.53 -11.50
C ASP A 175 16.84 2.53 -11.72
N ARG A 176 18.02 3.03 -12.05
CA ARG A 176 19.22 2.21 -12.25
C ARG A 176 19.74 1.63 -10.94
N LEU A 177 19.62 2.38 -9.83
CA LEU A 177 19.98 1.89 -8.51
C LEU A 177 19.07 0.73 -8.11
N THR A 178 17.77 0.88 -8.30
CA THR A 178 16.78 -0.16 -8.04
C THR A 178 17.08 -1.43 -8.84
N LYS A 179 17.42 -1.29 -10.11
CA LYS A 179 17.77 -2.44 -10.98
C LYS A 179 18.90 -3.32 -10.42
N LYS A 180 19.85 -2.76 -9.67
CA LYS A 180 21.00 -3.52 -9.14
C LYS A 180 20.57 -4.57 -8.11
N ASP A 181 19.44 -4.37 -7.46
CA ASP A 181 18.91 -5.29 -6.45
C ASP A 181 18.13 -6.47 -7.10
N PHE A 182 17.93 -6.43 -8.45
CA PHE A 182 17.12 -7.41 -9.21
C PHE A 182 18.01 -8.12 -10.24
N ASN A 183 18.75 -9.12 -9.82
CA ASN A 183 19.59 -9.96 -10.68
C ASN A 183 19.29 -11.46 -10.55
N ASP A 184 18.07 -11.81 -10.14
CA ASP A 184 17.64 -13.18 -9.96
C ASP A 184 16.80 -13.65 -11.18
N TYR A 185 16.84 -14.95 -11.44
CA TYR A 185 16.00 -15.62 -12.41
C TYR A 185 14.47 -15.42 -12.13
N HIS A 186 14.10 -15.40 -10.85
CA HIS A 186 12.71 -15.23 -10.44
C HIS A 186 12.24 -13.77 -10.48
N VAL A 187 13.15 -12.80 -10.28
CA VAL A 187 12.83 -11.39 -10.27
C VAL A 187 13.68 -10.67 -11.30
N GLN A 188 13.08 -10.35 -12.44
CA GLN A 188 13.76 -9.72 -13.56
C GLN A 188 13.27 -8.30 -13.77
N TYR A 189 14.21 -7.37 -13.87
CA TYR A 189 13.96 -5.95 -14.02
C TYR A 189 14.56 -5.44 -15.34
N HIS A 190 13.74 -4.85 -16.20
CA HIS A 190 14.18 -4.25 -17.45
C HIS A 190 13.80 -2.76 -17.51
N ILE A 191 14.66 -1.92 -18.09
CA ILE A 191 14.40 -0.49 -18.26
C ILE A 191 14.06 -0.22 -19.71
N GLU A 192 12.82 0.18 -19.96
CA GLU A 192 12.32 0.53 -21.29
C GLU A 192 11.03 1.35 -21.21
N LYS A 193 10.98 2.52 -21.82
CA LYS A 193 9.75 3.33 -21.87
C LYS A 193 8.78 2.78 -22.92
N LEU A 194 7.73 2.11 -22.45
CA LEU A 194 6.74 1.45 -23.32
C LEU A 194 5.47 2.27 -23.56
N TYR A 195 5.19 3.23 -22.68
CA TYR A 195 3.99 4.05 -22.71
C TYR A 195 4.34 5.52 -22.49
N GLU A 196 3.61 6.41 -23.19
CA GLU A 196 3.80 7.87 -23.09
C GLU A 196 3.30 8.45 -21.77
N LYS A 197 2.38 7.75 -21.09
CA LYS A 197 1.75 8.23 -19.86
C LYS A 197 2.55 7.79 -18.63
N ASP A 198 3.17 8.73 -17.97
CA ASP A 198 3.96 8.50 -16.76
C ASP A 198 3.08 8.27 -15.50
N ASN A 199 1.75 8.41 -15.61
CA ASN A 199 0.79 8.13 -14.54
C ASN A 199 0.10 6.76 -14.65
N TYR A 200 0.55 5.89 -15.58
CA TYR A 200 -0.07 4.61 -15.89
C TYR A 200 0.83 3.44 -15.49
N TYR A 201 0.33 2.64 -14.57
CA TYR A 201 0.96 1.41 -14.06
C TYR A 201 0.06 0.24 -14.31
N PHE A 202 0.61 -0.96 -14.46
CA PHE A 202 -0.22 -2.15 -14.50
C PHE A 202 0.52 -3.41 -14.05
N THR A 203 -0.28 -4.37 -13.56
CA THR A 203 0.14 -5.73 -13.28
C THR A 203 -0.79 -6.70 -14.00
N VAL A 204 -0.22 -7.77 -14.57
CA VAL A 204 -0.97 -8.87 -15.21
C VAL A 204 -0.60 -10.18 -14.55
N ILE A 205 -1.59 -10.89 -14.00
CA ILE A 205 -1.45 -12.21 -13.38
C ILE A 205 -2.53 -13.12 -13.99
N GLY A 206 -2.13 -14.12 -14.78
CA GLY A 206 -3.08 -14.91 -15.55
C GLY A 206 -3.89 -14.05 -16.51
N ASP A 207 -5.22 -14.07 -16.38
CA ASP A 207 -6.15 -13.25 -17.17
C ASP A 207 -6.57 -11.95 -16.45
N TYR A 208 -6.10 -11.75 -15.22
CA TYR A 208 -6.40 -10.57 -14.42
C TYR A 208 -5.42 -9.44 -14.74
N ILE A 209 -5.96 -8.26 -14.93
CA ILE A 209 -5.23 -7.04 -15.23
C ILE A 209 -5.58 -6.00 -14.17
N THR A 210 -4.60 -5.54 -13.44
CA THR A 210 -4.73 -4.40 -12.51
C THR A 210 -4.08 -3.18 -13.16
N GLU A 211 -4.87 -2.17 -13.50
CA GLU A 211 -4.43 -0.91 -14.12
C GLU A 211 -4.55 0.21 -13.08
N VAL A 212 -3.48 0.91 -12.81
CA VAL A 212 -3.44 2.04 -11.88
C VAL A 212 -3.21 3.33 -12.64
N PHE A 213 -4.02 4.33 -12.32
CA PHE A 213 -3.94 5.67 -12.86
C PHE A 213 -3.69 6.64 -11.71
N MET A 214 -2.45 7.06 -11.56
CA MET A 214 -2.09 8.02 -10.54
C MET A 214 -2.58 9.43 -10.90
N ASN A 215 -2.79 10.24 -9.89
CA ASN A 215 -3.09 11.67 -10.09
C ASN A 215 -1.91 12.37 -10.78
N GLU A 216 -2.18 13.24 -11.74
CA GLU A 216 -1.14 13.92 -12.52
C GLU A 216 -0.18 14.76 -11.65
N ASN A 217 -0.69 15.46 -10.62
CA ASN A 217 0.16 16.22 -9.71
C ASN A 217 1.05 15.32 -8.86
N THR A 218 0.53 14.15 -8.43
CA THR A 218 1.33 13.14 -7.73
C THR A 218 2.42 12.61 -8.64
N THR A 219 2.08 12.30 -9.89
CA THR A 219 3.05 11.84 -10.91
C THR A 219 4.15 12.87 -11.15
N LYS A 220 3.79 14.13 -11.37
CA LYS A 220 4.79 15.21 -11.56
C LYS A 220 5.76 15.32 -10.38
N ARG A 221 5.24 15.30 -9.15
CA ARG A 221 6.09 15.33 -7.95
C ARG A 221 6.96 14.09 -7.81
N LEU A 222 6.45 12.93 -8.23
CA LEU A 222 7.21 11.69 -8.26
C LEU A 222 8.39 11.80 -9.23
N GLU A 223 8.15 12.29 -10.45
CA GLU A 223 9.19 12.58 -11.44
C GLU A 223 10.25 13.55 -10.90
N GLU A 224 9.82 14.64 -10.24
CA GLU A 224 10.73 15.59 -9.61
C GLU A 224 11.64 14.93 -8.57
N LEU A 225 11.11 14.01 -7.74
CA LEU A 225 11.91 13.26 -6.78
C LEU A 225 12.93 12.35 -7.47
N TYR A 226 12.53 11.65 -8.52
CA TYR A 226 13.41 10.75 -9.28
C TYR A 226 14.51 11.51 -10.05
N LEU A 227 14.25 12.74 -10.47
CA LEU A 227 15.25 13.62 -11.08
C LEU A 227 16.17 14.27 -10.05
N LYS A 228 15.67 14.60 -8.86
CA LYS A 228 16.41 15.31 -7.81
C LYS A 228 17.40 14.39 -7.08
N TYR A 229 17.00 13.14 -6.81
CA TYR A 229 17.78 12.24 -5.99
C TYR A 229 18.43 11.13 -6.81
N THR A 230 19.68 10.83 -6.47
CA THR A 230 20.47 9.77 -7.12
C THR A 230 20.67 8.54 -6.23
N THR A 231 20.33 8.67 -4.94
CA THR A 231 20.46 7.62 -3.90
C THR A 231 19.27 7.65 -2.97
N ILE A 232 18.99 6.52 -2.31
CA ILE A 232 17.97 6.46 -1.27
C ILE A 232 18.57 7.04 0.01
N CYS A 233 17.97 8.12 0.51
CA CYS A 233 18.40 8.82 1.71
C CYS A 233 17.19 9.21 2.57
N PRO A 234 17.38 9.57 3.87
CA PRO A 234 16.28 9.95 4.75
C PRO A 234 15.43 11.10 4.23
N GLU A 235 16.05 12.08 3.56
CA GLU A 235 15.35 13.24 2.97
C GLU A 235 14.40 12.81 1.86
N LEU A 236 14.84 11.92 0.97
CA LEU A 236 14.00 11.33 -0.08
C LEU A 236 12.81 10.58 0.55
N LEU A 237 13.06 9.74 1.55
CA LEU A 237 12.00 8.98 2.21
C LEU A 237 10.99 9.89 2.91
N ALA A 238 11.43 10.99 3.51
CA ALA A 238 10.54 11.99 4.11
C ALA A 238 9.68 12.71 3.05
N GLU A 239 10.23 13.03 1.88
CA GLU A 239 9.48 13.62 0.78
C GLU A 239 8.50 12.60 0.17
N PHE A 240 8.88 11.33 0.04
CA PHE A 240 7.96 10.26 -0.34
C PHE A 240 6.80 10.13 0.64
N HIS A 241 7.08 10.11 1.94
CA HIS A 241 6.02 10.03 2.95
C HIS A 241 4.97 11.15 2.79
N LYS A 242 5.43 12.40 2.59
CA LYS A 242 4.53 13.53 2.33
C LYS A 242 3.73 13.34 1.04
N LEU A 243 4.38 12.89 -0.03
CA LEU A 243 3.74 12.65 -1.32
C LEU A 243 2.66 11.57 -1.23
N LEU A 244 2.96 10.45 -0.57
CA LEU A 244 2.09 9.29 -0.47
C LEU A 244 0.85 9.54 0.41
N THR A 245 0.98 10.43 1.40
CA THR A 245 -0.12 10.82 2.31
C THR A 245 -0.93 12.02 1.83
N ASP A 246 -0.48 12.73 0.79
CA ASP A 246 -1.20 13.86 0.21
C ASP A 246 -2.55 13.43 -0.36
N LYS A 247 -3.58 14.27 -0.14
CA LYS A 247 -4.94 13.97 -0.59
C LYS A 247 -5.06 14.27 -2.09
N ARG A 248 -5.06 13.22 -2.89
CA ARG A 248 -5.27 13.25 -4.34
C ARG A 248 -6.09 12.04 -4.77
N LYS A 249 -6.95 12.22 -5.75
CA LYS A 249 -7.76 11.13 -6.28
C LYS A 249 -6.93 10.27 -7.23
N HIS A 250 -6.77 9.00 -6.89
CA HIS A 250 -6.15 7.98 -7.72
C HIS A 250 -7.21 6.95 -8.11
N ARG A 251 -7.02 6.29 -9.24
CA ARG A 251 -7.96 5.25 -9.70
C ARG A 251 -7.20 3.94 -9.95
N ILE A 252 -7.80 2.86 -9.52
CA ILE A 252 -7.41 1.51 -9.89
C ILE A 252 -8.57 0.85 -10.64
N LYS A 253 -8.27 0.16 -11.73
CA LYS A 253 -9.21 -0.65 -12.48
C LYS A 253 -8.70 -2.08 -12.51
N ILE A 254 -9.51 -3.02 -12.04
CA ILE A 254 -9.24 -4.44 -12.11
C ILE A 254 -10.17 -5.04 -13.16
N SER A 255 -9.63 -5.83 -14.07
CA SER A 255 -10.40 -6.52 -15.10
C SER A 255 -9.91 -7.93 -15.30
N ARG A 256 -10.82 -8.84 -15.65
CA ARG A 256 -10.49 -10.14 -16.20
C ARG A 256 -10.70 -10.08 -17.72
N ASN A 257 -9.64 -10.28 -18.49
CA ASN A 257 -9.72 -10.25 -19.95
C ASN A 257 -8.54 -11.00 -20.55
N ALA A 258 -8.75 -12.25 -20.95
CA ALA A 258 -7.70 -13.13 -21.46
C ALA A 258 -7.00 -12.55 -22.69
N VAL A 259 -7.76 -11.99 -23.65
CA VAL A 259 -7.20 -11.43 -24.89
C VAL A 259 -6.32 -10.20 -24.61
N LYS A 260 -6.82 -9.26 -23.78
CA LYS A 260 -6.06 -8.05 -23.40
C LYS A 260 -4.83 -8.43 -22.58
N ALA A 261 -4.97 -9.34 -21.61
CA ALA A 261 -3.87 -9.82 -20.78
C ALA A 261 -2.77 -10.43 -21.63
N GLU A 262 -3.10 -11.31 -22.59
CA GLU A 262 -2.09 -11.92 -23.47
C GLU A 262 -1.39 -10.88 -24.36
N LYS A 263 -2.12 -9.88 -24.86
CA LYS A 263 -1.51 -8.78 -25.63
C LYS A 263 -0.52 -7.98 -24.78
N MET A 264 -0.85 -7.69 -23.52
CA MET A 264 0.03 -6.97 -22.59
C MET A 264 1.24 -7.81 -22.20
N LYS A 265 1.05 -9.09 -21.85
CA LYS A 265 2.13 -10.05 -21.58
C LYS A 265 3.09 -10.18 -22.75
N LYS A 266 2.58 -10.33 -23.98
CA LYS A 266 3.38 -10.41 -25.21
C LYS A 266 4.28 -9.18 -25.41
N LYS A 267 3.76 -7.97 -25.08
CA LYS A 267 4.54 -6.73 -25.16
C LYS A 267 5.72 -6.72 -24.20
N LEU A 268 5.56 -7.28 -22.98
CA LEU A 268 6.60 -7.33 -21.95
C LEU A 268 7.54 -8.52 -22.10
N ARG A 269 7.02 -9.67 -22.51
CA ARG A 269 7.74 -10.97 -22.54
C ARG A 269 9.08 -10.93 -23.29
N LYS A 270 9.18 -10.12 -24.32
CA LYS A 270 10.39 -10.00 -25.15
C LYS A 270 11.63 -9.49 -24.40
N TYR A 271 11.44 -8.94 -23.20
CA TYR A 271 12.53 -8.40 -22.37
C TYR A 271 13.05 -9.38 -21.31
N PHE A 272 12.41 -10.55 -21.18
CA PHE A 272 12.63 -11.45 -20.06
C PHE A 272 12.93 -12.87 -20.51
N TYR A 273 13.68 -13.57 -19.67
CA TYR A 273 13.86 -15.01 -19.76
C TYR A 273 12.73 -15.71 -19.00
N ILE A 274 11.90 -16.48 -19.71
CA ILE A 274 10.75 -17.17 -19.14
C ILE A 274 11.02 -18.67 -19.18
N LYS A 275 10.81 -19.34 -18.04
CA LYS A 275 10.87 -20.80 -17.94
C LYS A 275 9.81 -21.41 -18.86
N LYS A 276 10.24 -22.31 -19.72
CA LYS A 276 9.35 -23.12 -20.56
C LYS A 276 8.68 -24.21 -19.76
#